data_28d4f01ef7ff43f7c0ae193c25bc647b
#
_entry.id   28d4f01ef7ff43f7c0ae193c25bc647b
#
_cell.length_a   1.000
_cell.length_b   1.000
_cell.length_c   1.000
_cell.angle_alpha   90.00
_cell.angle_beta   90.00
_cell.angle_gamma   90.00
#
_symmetry.space_group_name_H-M   'P 1'
#
loop_
_entity.id
_entity.type
_entity.pdbx_description
1 polymer ?
#
loop_
_entity_poly.entity_id
_entity_poly.type
_entity_poly.pdbx_seq_one_letter_code
_entity_poly.pdbx_strand_id
1 'polypeptide(L)'
;MSSSSSSSSSSSSPHDSPNHNHNAGADPGPSSRTISYSDEPTSSRPRRAMNDVWPDLFLEDLTVQVAIDASHSSGRLSAAPALANLFQVCSRWRAVSRSDRLWQQLTERIWRRTVQVRDTWYEEFIHWHRMARNFVAGRYAYASLWFGPSDMDDDHYSTVICRCLTLSDEHLACGFTDGTVRLFHLDTRVHFRTYRSHQANRLGPFARSVSGIVIADNRLVFATLDGDIYVTHLDEPNGHTRRARVGDVVNSGVLVEFAGRGRWWVGLFAGLPGQAFQIWDAENEQLVFIGGSLTDPETVMGWHMLTELIEPVGRLRVTNQGLAVACTSSQLIVFDLNSQMLLHELWSTVGGFIVTSMDVNDEAFFIVERNGDAKVRLAGTLELLCEFRTRPLRGLMGCRNMGYALTCAGGVVRVWDIERRRGQQRSVVAERVGEGMAMVCSERHVAISCNDRSIHLWDFGV
;
A
#
# COMPACT_ATOMS: atom_id res chain seq x y z
N MET A 1 37.20 -30.41 31.77
CA MET A 1 36.93 -31.84 31.46
C MET A 1 36.30 -31.80 30.08
N SER A 2 37.10 -31.91 29.07
CA SER A 2 37.50 -33.12 28.31
C SER A 2 36.28 -33.64 27.57
N SER A 3 36.23 -33.84 26.32
CA SER A 3 37.18 -34.07 25.21
C SER A 3 36.34 -34.28 23.95
N SER A 4 36.69 -33.68 22.83
CA SER A 4 37.38 -34.28 21.67
C SER A 4 36.63 -35.50 21.08
N SER A 5 36.49 -35.71 19.80
CA SER A 5 37.40 -35.66 18.65
C SER A 5 36.60 -36.03 17.37
N SER A 6 36.84 -35.42 16.29
CA SER A 6 37.66 -35.84 15.10
C SER A 6 37.14 -37.08 14.41
N SER A 7 37.09 -37.24 13.13
CA SER A 7 37.94 -37.01 11.95
C SER A 7 37.28 -37.76 10.78
N SER A 8 37.37 -37.36 9.67
CA SER A 8 38.32 -37.39 8.54
C SER A 8 37.83 -38.20 7.34
N SER A 9 37.90 -37.58 6.21
CA SER A 9 38.67 -37.89 4.97
C SER A 9 38.16 -39.11 4.19
N SER A 10 38.18 -39.22 2.89
CA SER A 10 39.06 -38.74 1.81
C SER A 10 38.53 -39.25 0.47
N SER A 11 38.61 -38.45 -0.54
CA SER A 11 39.39 -38.62 -1.80
C SER A 11 39.03 -39.85 -2.65
N SER A 12 38.79 -39.76 -3.94
CA SER A 12 39.74 -39.57 -5.02
C SER A 12 39.06 -39.77 -6.40
N SER A 13 39.42 -38.94 -7.33
CA SER A 13 39.39 -39.18 -8.78
C SER A 13 40.62 -40.05 -9.12
N PRO A 14 40.97 -40.38 -10.39
CA PRO A 14 40.50 -40.05 -11.73
C PRO A 14 40.68 -41.23 -12.77
N HIS A 15 40.80 -40.87 -14.07
CA HIS A 15 41.30 -41.60 -15.27
C HIS A 15 40.22 -42.27 -16.15
N ASP A 16 40.29 -42.31 -17.45
CA ASP A 16 41.16 -41.77 -18.50
C ASP A 16 40.47 -42.10 -19.84
N SER A 17 40.68 -41.32 -20.83
CA SER A 17 40.43 -41.64 -22.24
C SER A 17 41.52 -42.64 -22.71
N PRO A 18 41.40 -43.38 -23.85
CA PRO A 18 41.74 -42.77 -25.13
C PRO A 18 41.14 -43.34 -26.45
N ASN A 19 41.07 -42.50 -27.41
CA ASN A 19 41.47 -42.57 -28.83
C ASN A 19 41.71 -43.95 -29.51
N HIS A 20 41.19 -44.08 -30.78
CA HIS A 20 41.87 -44.50 -32.03
C HIS A 20 40.86 -44.60 -33.15
N ASN A 21 40.94 -43.83 -34.18
CA ASN A 21 41.66 -43.71 -35.41
C ASN A 21 41.69 -44.96 -36.35
N HIS A 22 41.48 -44.68 -37.61
CA HIS A 22 41.82 -45.29 -38.90
C HIS A 22 40.61 -45.70 -39.77
N ASN A 23 40.49 -45.19 -40.87
CA ASN A 23 41.24 -44.87 -42.10
C ASN A 23 40.64 -45.60 -43.30
N ALA A 24 40.46 -44.87 -44.36
CA ALA A 24 40.75 -45.12 -45.76
C ALA A 24 39.86 -46.03 -46.62
N GLY A 25 39.46 -45.45 -47.72
CA GLY A 25 39.68 -46.13 -48.98
C GLY A 25 38.63 -46.05 -50.06
N ALA A 26 38.89 -45.14 -50.98
CA ALA A 26 38.87 -45.31 -52.45
C ALA A 26 37.57 -45.28 -53.25
N ASP A 27 37.53 -44.29 -54.10
CA ASP A 27 36.87 -44.16 -55.40
C ASP A 27 37.16 -45.30 -56.40
N PRO A 28 36.37 -45.58 -57.50
CA PRO A 28 36.17 -44.63 -58.60
C PRO A 28 34.80 -44.72 -59.33
N GLY A 29 34.44 -43.60 -60.02
CA GLY A 29 33.36 -43.57 -61.04
C GLY A 29 33.68 -44.36 -62.31
N PRO A 30 33.03 -44.19 -63.49
CA PRO A 30 32.04 -43.20 -63.92
C PRO A 30 30.83 -43.79 -64.68
N SER A 31 29.78 -43.08 -64.99
CA SER A 31 29.16 -43.03 -66.33
C SER A 31 27.93 -42.13 -66.40
N SER A 32 28.04 -41.30 -67.39
CA SER A 32 27.06 -40.39 -67.96
C SER A 32 25.76 -41.10 -68.44
N ARG A 33 24.59 -40.48 -68.14
CA ARG A 33 23.49 -40.43 -69.05
C ARG A 33 22.67 -39.17 -68.83
N THR A 34 22.73 -38.30 -69.81
CA THR A 34 21.87 -37.17 -70.10
C THR A 34 20.48 -37.61 -70.36
N ILE A 35 19.50 -37.15 -69.64
CA ILE A 35 18.10 -37.09 -70.03
C ILE A 35 17.57 -35.72 -69.66
N SER A 36 17.33 -34.94 -70.72
CA SER A 36 16.56 -33.69 -70.73
C SER A 36 15.10 -33.99 -70.39
N TYR A 37 14.52 -33.35 -69.39
CA TYR A 37 13.08 -33.14 -69.26
C TYR A 37 12.76 -31.70 -68.93
N SER A 38 11.90 -31.17 -69.75
CA SER A 38 11.19 -29.94 -69.84
C SER A 38 10.84 -29.23 -68.51
N ASP A 39 11.06 -27.90 -68.53
CA ASP A 39 10.53 -26.89 -67.61
C ASP A 39 9.00 -27.01 -67.54
N GLU A 40 8.51 -27.35 -66.33
CA GLU A 40 7.21 -26.90 -65.85
C GLU A 40 7.39 -25.84 -64.77
N PRO A 41 6.65 -24.71 -64.87
CA PRO A 41 6.73 -23.71 -63.81
C PRO A 41 5.96 -24.21 -62.58
N THR A 42 6.70 -24.63 -61.55
CA THR A 42 6.12 -24.84 -60.23
C THR A 42 5.60 -23.51 -59.71
N SER A 43 4.28 -23.35 -59.85
CA SER A 43 3.50 -22.34 -59.17
C SER A 43 3.82 -22.40 -57.67
N SER A 44 4.68 -21.51 -57.21
CA SER A 44 4.87 -21.23 -55.81
C SER A 44 3.59 -20.54 -55.28
N ARG A 45 2.57 -21.35 -54.90
CA ARG A 45 1.50 -20.85 -54.06
C ARG A 45 2.14 -20.25 -52.83
N PRO A 46 1.93 -18.94 -52.55
CA PRO A 46 2.40 -18.39 -51.31
C PRO A 46 1.75 -19.19 -50.19
N ARG A 47 2.56 -19.83 -49.34
CA ARG A 47 2.07 -20.35 -48.06
C ARG A 47 1.43 -19.17 -47.34
N ARG A 48 0.09 -19.08 -47.42
CA ARG A 48 -0.68 -18.19 -46.54
C ARG A 48 -0.23 -18.54 -45.12
N ALA A 49 0.44 -17.62 -44.51
CA ALA A 49 0.83 -17.81 -43.13
C ALA A 49 -0.44 -18.10 -42.34
N MET A 50 -0.45 -19.18 -41.58
CA MET A 50 -1.61 -19.61 -40.77
C MET A 50 -2.12 -18.48 -39.84
N ASN A 51 -1.32 -17.43 -39.66
CA ASN A 51 -1.63 -16.24 -38.85
C ASN A 51 -2.68 -15.30 -39.49
N ASP A 52 -3.06 -15.45 -40.78
CA ASP A 52 -4.07 -14.60 -41.42
C ASP A 52 -5.52 -15.04 -41.12
N VAL A 53 -5.68 -16.11 -40.33
CA VAL A 53 -7.00 -16.71 -40.04
C VAL A 53 -7.67 -16.05 -38.83
N TRP A 54 -6.93 -15.42 -37.92
CA TRP A 54 -7.48 -14.91 -36.67
C TRP A 54 -7.90 -13.43 -36.80
N PRO A 55 -9.12 -13.05 -36.39
CA PRO A 55 -9.53 -11.65 -36.33
C PRO A 55 -8.66 -10.86 -35.35
N ASP A 56 -8.42 -9.58 -35.61
CA ASP A 56 -7.57 -8.74 -34.74
C ASP A 56 -8.13 -8.62 -33.30
N LEU A 57 -9.46 -8.54 -33.15
CA LEU A 57 -10.11 -8.55 -31.84
C LEU A 57 -9.82 -9.83 -31.03
N PHE A 58 -9.76 -10.98 -31.70
CA PHE A 58 -9.41 -12.25 -31.06
C PHE A 58 -7.95 -12.22 -30.55
N LEU A 59 -7.04 -11.67 -31.35
CA LEU A 59 -5.64 -11.53 -30.97
C LEU A 59 -5.48 -10.56 -29.80
N GLU A 60 -6.27 -9.48 -29.74
CA GLU A 60 -6.31 -8.58 -28.60
C GLU A 60 -6.77 -9.30 -27.32
N ASP A 61 -7.91 -9.98 -27.38
CA ASP A 61 -8.47 -10.69 -26.23
C ASP A 61 -7.53 -11.80 -25.73
N LEU A 62 -6.89 -12.54 -26.64
CA LEU A 62 -5.88 -13.54 -26.28
C LEU A 62 -4.64 -12.89 -25.62
N THR A 63 -4.21 -11.74 -26.14
CA THR A 63 -3.08 -10.98 -25.57
C THR A 63 -3.40 -10.53 -24.14
N VAL A 64 -4.62 -10.02 -23.92
CA VAL A 64 -5.10 -9.64 -22.59
C VAL A 64 -5.10 -10.83 -21.66
N GLN A 65 -5.64 -11.98 -22.10
CA GLN A 65 -5.70 -13.18 -21.27
C GLN A 65 -4.32 -13.69 -20.89
N VAL A 66 -3.36 -13.76 -21.82
CA VAL A 66 -1.99 -14.18 -21.53
C VAL A 66 -1.32 -13.25 -20.52
N ALA A 67 -1.52 -11.94 -20.63
CA ALA A 67 -0.96 -10.99 -19.67
C ALA A 67 -1.58 -11.13 -18.28
N ILE A 68 -2.90 -11.35 -18.21
CA ILE A 68 -3.61 -11.60 -16.95
C ILE A 68 -3.13 -12.89 -16.29
N ASP A 69 -3.04 -13.99 -17.04
CA ASP A 69 -2.58 -15.28 -16.54
C ASP A 69 -1.13 -15.19 -16.01
N ALA A 70 -0.26 -14.48 -16.74
CA ALA A 70 1.08 -14.17 -16.28
C ALA A 70 1.07 -13.36 -14.97
N SER A 71 0.20 -12.36 -14.88
CA SER A 71 0.08 -11.51 -13.68
C SER A 71 -0.42 -12.29 -12.46
N HIS A 72 -1.38 -13.20 -12.65
CA HIS A 72 -1.92 -14.04 -11.57
C HIS A 72 -0.91 -15.11 -11.10
N SER A 73 -0.17 -15.71 -12.03
CA SER A 73 0.78 -16.78 -11.71
C SER A 73 2.10 -16.24 -11.12
N SER A 74 2.57 -15.09 -11.57
CA SER A 74 3.92 -14.60 -11.28
C SER A 74 4.00 -13.15 -10.79
N GLY A 75 2.84 -12.53 -10.47
CA GLY A 75 2.71 -11.14 -10.02
C GLY A 75 2.59 -10.16 -11.20
N ARG A 76 2.04 -8.98 -10.94
CA ARG A 76 1.69 -7.97 -11.97
C ARG A 76 2.84 -7.59 -12.91
N LEU A 77 4.07 -7.58 -12.40
CA LEU A 77 5.26 -7.24 -13.20
C LEU A 77 5.55 -8.27 -14.30
N SER A 78 5.05 -9.50 -14.21
CA SER A 78 5.27 -10.53 -15.23
C SER A 78 4.41 -10.36 -16.47
N ALA A 79 3.38 -9.52 -16.44
CA ALA A 79 2.56 -9.20 -17.61
C ALA A 79 3.39 -8.55 -18.74
N ALA A 80 4.28 -7.60 -18.41
CA ALA A 80 5.07 -6.90 -19.42
C ALA A 80 6.03 -7.82 -20.21
N PRO A 81 6.83 -8.72 -19.60
CA PRO A 81 7.62 -9.67 -20.36
C PRO A 81 6.75 -10.68 -21.16
N ALA A 82 5.59 -11.08 -20.65
CA ALA A 82 4.68 -11.95 -21.41
C ALA A 82 4.17 -11.25 -22.67
N LEU A 83 3.76 -9.99 -22.56
CA LEU A 83 3.37 -9.14 -23.70
C LEU A 83 4.52 -8.94 -24.67
N ALA A 84 5.73 -8.64 -24.20
CA ALA A 84 6.90 -8.47 -25.05
C ALA A 84 7.20 -9.73 -25.89
N ASN A 85 7.07 -10.92 -25.30
CA ASN A 85 7.23 -12.19 -25.99
C ASN A 85 6.17 -12.39 -27.08
N LEU A 86 4.90 -12.06 -26.79
CA LEU A 86 3.82 -12.15 -27.78
C LEU A 86 4.05 -11.21 -28.97
N PHE A 87 4.43 -9.96 -28.71
CA PHE A 87 4.64 -8.97 -29.78
C PHE A 87 5.87 -9.26 -30.67
N GLN A 88 6.73 -10.20 -30.27
CA GLN A 88 7.85 -10.67 -31.06
C GLN A 88 7.53 -11.84 -32.00
N VAL A 89 6.35 -12.47 -31.86
CA VAL A 89 5.98 -13.66 -32.66
C VAL A 89 5.91 -13.33 -34.14
N CYS A 90 5.22 -12.29 -34.55
CA CYS A 90 5.16 -11.80 -35.92
C CYS A 90 4.67 -10.35 -36.02
N SER A 91 4.69 -9.78 -37.22
CA SER A 91 4.24 -8.41 -37.49
C SER A 91 2.79 -8.14 -37.07
N ARG A 92 1.91 -9.13 -37.19
CA ARG A 92 0.51 -9.01 -36.83
C ARG A 92 0.32 -8.92 -35.33
N TRP A 93 0.99 -9.76 -34.53
CA TRP A 93 1.02 -9.63 -33.09
C TRP A 93 1.62 -8.30 -32.62
N ARG A 94 2.64 -7.82 -33.33
CA ARG A 94 3.21 -6.48 -33.08
C ARG A 94 2.20 -5.37 -33.40
N ALA A 95 1.34 -5.51 -34.41
CA ALA A 95 0.31 -4.54 -34.71
C ALA A 95 -0.72 -4.39 -33.60
N VAL A 96 -1.06 -5.47 -32.91
CA VAL A 96 -1.96 -5.47 -31.74
C VAL A 96 -1.45 -4.55 -30.61
N SER A 97 -0.14 -4.44 -30.44
CA SER A 97 0.44 -3.53 -29.42
C SER A 97 0.14 -2.04 -29.64
N ARG A 98 -0.39 -1.67 -30.81
CA ARG A 98 -0.79 -0.28 -31.12
C ARG A 98 -2.24 0.01 -30.76
N SER A 99 -3.00 -0.98 -30.34
CA SER A 99 -4.41 -0.83 -29.96
C SER A 99 -4.50 -0.17 -28.58
N ASP A 100 -5.09 1.00 -28.51
CA ASP A 100 -5.33 1.71 -27.24
C ASP A 100 -6.33 0.95 -26.35
N ARG A 101 -7.31 0.27 -26.96
CA ARG A 101 -8.27 -0.61 -26.28
C ARG A 101 -7.56 -1.75 -25.53
N LEU A 102 -6.53 -2.36 -26.14
CA LEU A 102 -5.72 -3.39 -25.48
C LEU A 102 -5.13 -2.85 -24.17
N TRP A 103 -4.49 -1.68 -24.26
CA TRP A 103 -3.81 -1.09 -23.10
C TRP A 103 -4.79 -0.63 -22.03
N GLN A 104 -5.97 -0.14 -22.42
CA GLN A 104 -7.06 0.14 -21.49
C GLN A 104 -7.44 -1.10 -20.70
N GLN A 105 -7.76 -2.21 -21.37
CA GLN A 105 -8.16 -3.46 -20.71
C GLN A 105 -7.06 -4.01 -19.79
N LEU A 106 -5.80 -3.93 -20.21
CA LEU A 106 -4.66 -4.35 -19.40
C LEU A 106 -4.51 -3.47 -18.15
N THR A 107 -4.66 -2.16 -18.31
CA THR A 107 -4.57 -1.21 -17.19
C THR A 107 -5.71 -1.41 -16.19
N GLU A 108 -6.93 -1.59 -16.67
CA GLU A 108 -8.09 -1.86 -15.83
C GLU A 108 -7.96 -3.19 -15.07
N ARG A 109 -7.58 -4.27 -15.75
CA ARG A 109 -7.57 -5.62 -15.15
C ARG A 109 -6.36 -5.91 -14.30
N ILE A 110 -5.18 -5.40 -14.66
CA ILE A 110 -3.92 -5.66 -13.94
C ILE A 110 -3.67 -4.60 -12.86
N TRP A 111 -3.86 -3.31 -13.22
CA TRP A 111 -3.58 -2.18 -12.33
C TRP A 111 -4.83 -1.64 -11.62
N ARG A 112 -6.04 -2.12 -11.99
CA ARG A 112 -7.33 -1.67 -11.44
C ARG A 112 -7.55 -0.17 -11.59
N ARG A 113 -7.16 0.39 -12.74
CA ARG A 113 -7.29 1.80 -13.09
C ARG A 113 -8.28 1.98 -14.21
N THR A 114 -9.36 2.70 -13.93
CA THR A 114 -10.46 2.98 -14.87
C THR A 114 -10.41 4.40 -15.41
N VAL A 115 -9.55 5.26 -14.87
CA VAL A 115 -9.37 6.65 -15.30
C VAL A 115 -7.99 6.79 -15.94
N GLN A 116 -7.98 7.34 -17.14
CA GLN A 116 -6.76 7.69 -17.86
C GLN A 116 -6.31 9.10 -17.41
N VAL A 117 -5.09 9.20 -16.91
CA VAL A 117 -4.48 10.48 -16.50
C VAL A 117 -3.42 10.94 -17.51
N ARG A 118 -2.86 10.01 -18.30
CA ARG A 118 -1.81 10.27 -19.30
C ARG A 118 -2.42 10.34 -20.70
N ASP A 119 -1.61 10.74 -21.68
CA ASP A 119 -2.07 10.95 -23.07
C ASP A 119 -2.63 9.68 -23.71
N THR A 120 -2.09 8.50 -23.37
CA THR A 120 -2.54 7.20 -23.88
C THR A 120 -2.63 6.16 -22.78
N TRP A 121 -3.49 5.14 -23.00
CA TRP A 121 -3.56 3.98 -22.11
C TRP A 121 -2.26 3.16 -22.06
N TYR A 122 -1.49 3.18 -23.15
CA TYR A 122 -0.15 2.60 -23.17
C TYR A 122 0.79 3.27 -22.17
N GLU A 123 0.83 4.60 -22.16
CA GLU A 123 1.64 5.37 -21.21
C GLU A 123 1.17 5.19 -19.77
N GLU A 124 -0.15 5.07 -19.57
CA GLU A 124 -0.74 4.75 -18.27
C GLU A 124 -0.25 3.39 -17.77
N PHE A 125 -0.31 2.33 -18.61
CA PHE A 125 0.19 1.00 -18.27
C PHE A 125 1.69 1.01 -17.93
N ILE A 126 2.52 1.67 -18.75
CA ILE A 126 3.96 1.77 -18.55
C ILE A 126 4.28 2.50 -17.24
N HIS A 127 3.52 3.55 -16.92
CA HIS A 127 3.69 4.29 -15.68
C HIS A 127 3.49 3.39 -14.44
N TRP A 128 2.39 2.66 -14.38
CA TRP A 128 2.10 1.75 -13.26
C TRP A 128 3.10 0.61 -13.18
N HIS A 129 3.51 0.07 -14.33
CA HIS A 129 4.55 -0.95 -14.37
C HIS A 129 5.90 -0.44 -13.84
N ARG A 130 6.32 0.78 -14.24
CA ARG A 130 7.54 1.42 -13.76
C ARG A 130 7.49 1.65 -12.26
N MET A 131 6.38 2.19 -11.77
CA MET A 131 6.16 2.43 -10.34
C MET A 131 6.30 1.15 -9.51
N ALA A 132 5.59 0.08 -9.90
CA ALA A 132 5.68 -1.21 -9.23
C ALA A 132 7.11 -1.79 -9.28
N ARG A 133 7.81 -1.63 -10.40
CA ARG A 133 9.22 -2.03 -10.52
C ARG A 133 10.14 -1.23 -9.59
N ASN A 134 9.87 0.06 -9.39
CA ASN A 134 10.65 0.90 -8.50
C ASN A 134 10.50 0.46 -7.04
N PHE A 135 9.31 0.06 -6.59
CA PHE A 135 9.11 -0.54 -5.27
C PHE A 135 9.94 -1.82 -5.08
N VAL A 136 9.94 -2.71 -6.08
CA VAL A 136 10.72 -3.97 -6.03
C VAL A 136 12.22 -3.70 -6.03
N ALA A 137 12.67 -2.75 -6.85
CA ALA A 137 14.09 -2.43 -7.02
C ALA A 137 14.64 -1.48 -5.94
N GLY A 138 13.78 -0.91 -5.08
CA GLY A 138 14.17 0.10 -4.11
C GLY A 138 14.69 1.39 -4.78
N ARG A 139 14.03 1.81 -5.89
CA ARG A 139 14.35 3.07 -6.58
C ARG A 139 13.36 4.13 -6.15
N TYR A 140 13.84 5.23 -5.60
CA TYR A 140 13.02 6.32 -5.10
C TYR A 140 13.82 7.61 -5.00
N ALA A 141 13.11 8.75 -4.96
CA ALA A 141 13.65 9.99 -4.47
C ALA A 141 13.29 10.16 -3.00
N TYR A 142 14.24 10.58 -2.18
CA TYR A 142 14.05 10.76 -0.73
C TYR A 142 14.07 12.22 -0.34
N ALA A 143 13.26 12.59 0.65
CA ALA A 143 13.29 13.86 1.32
C ALA A 143 12.99 13.72 2.81
N SER A 144 13.67 14.52 3.62
CA SER A 144 13.29 14.79 4.99
C SER A 144 12.54 16.12 5.04
N LEU A 145 11.31 16.09 5.54
CA LEU A 145 10.48 17.28 5.65
C LEU A 145 10.71 17.93 7.01
N TRP A 146 10.94 19.22 6.99
CA TRP A 146 11.17 20.00 8.19
C TRP A 146 10.06 21.02 8.36
N PHE A 147 9.63 21.24 9.58
CA PHE A 147 8.76 22.34 9.96
C PHE A 147 9.53 23.24 10.94
N GLY A 148 9.64 24.52 10.59
CA GLY A 148 10.44 25.47 11.36
C GLY A 148 9.86 25.77 12.74
N PRO A 149 10.68 26.19 13.70
CA PRO A 149 10.24 26.67 15.03
C PRO A 149 9.45 27.98 14.95
N SER A 150 9.51 28.72 13.84
CA SER A 150 8.91 30.03 13.67
C SER A 150 7.38 30.10 13.85
N ASP A 151 6.69 28.94 13.82
CA ASP A 151 5.24 28.85 13.97
C ASP A 151 4.80 28.48 15.39
N MET A 152 5.72 28.37 16.34
CA MET A 152 5.45 27.82 17.67
C MET A 152 5.96 28.75 18.78
N ASP A 153 5.19 28.83 19.87
CA ASP A 153 5.68 29.43 21.11
C ASP A 153 6.83 28.57 21.64
N ASP A 154 7.97 29.20 21.92
CA ASP A 154 9.25 28.54 22.24
C ASP A 154 9.16 27.52 23.41
N ASP A 155 8.25 27.69 24.35
CA ASP A 155 8.16 26.87 25.58
C ASP A 155 7.58 25.44 25.33
N HIS A 156 6.89 25.19 24.23
CA HIS A 156 6.20 23.92 23.96
C HIS A 156 6.79 23.11 22.78
N TYR A 157 7.80 23.63 22.11
CA TYR A 157 8.37 23.01 20.92
C TYR A 157 8.92 21.60 21.17
N SER A 158 9.41 21.32 22.37
CA SER A 158 10.04 20.02 22.72
C SER A 158 9.05 18.85 22.80
N THR A 159 7.74 19.12 22.89
CA THR A 159 6.70 18.09 23.12
C THR A 159 5.83 17.81 21.89
N VAL A 160 6.06 18.52 20.76
CA VAL A 160 5.23 18.37 19.57
C VAL A 160 5.69 17.20 18.73
N ILE A 161 4.83 16.21 18.58
CA ILE A 161 5.07 14.98 17.80
C ILE A 161 3.97 14.81 16.77
N CYS A 162 4.34 14.35 15.57
CA CYS A 162 3.39 14.00 14.53
C CYS A 162 2.82 12.59 14.80
N ARG A 163 1.50 12.51 15.02
CA ARG A 163 0.80 11.28 15.41
C ARG A 163 0.07 10.59 14.27
N CYS A 164 -0.37 11.33 13.26
CA CYS A 164 -1.11 10.78 12.14
C CYS A 164 -0.67 11.44 10.84
N LEU A 165 -0.75 10.67 9.78
CA LEU A 165 -0.37 11.05 8.43
C LEU A 165 -1.50 10.66 7.47
N THR A 166 -1.74 11.50 6.46
CA THR A 166 -2.64 11.18 5.34
C THR A 166 -2.05 11.72 4.05
N LEU A 167 -2.12 10.92 2.99
CA LEU A 167 -1.69 11.27 1.65
C LEU A 167 -2.90 11.51 0.74
N SER A 168 -2.83 12.57 -0.06
CA SER A 168 -3.61 12.74 -1.29
C SER A 168 -2.69 12.67 -2.51
N ASP A 169 -3.21 12.95 -3.70
CA ASP A 169 -2.39 12.96 -4.92
C ASP A 169 -1.33 14.07 -4.89
N GLU A 170 -1.65 15.21 -4.28
CA GLU A 170 -0.81 16.41 -4.27
C GLU A 170 -0.19 16.72 -2.91
N HIS A 171 -0.79 16.24 -1.81
CA HIS A 171 -0.46 16.70 -0.47
C HIS A 171 -0.20 15.57 0.52
N LEU A 172 0.73 15.83 1.44
CA LEU A 172 0.89 15.09 2.69
C LEU A 172 0.39 15.96 3.85
N ALA A 173 -0.63 15.49 4.56
CA ALA A 173 -1.10 16.11 5.79
C ALA A 173 -0.55 15.38 7.02
N CYS A 174 -0.02 16.16 7.97
CA CYS A 174 0.60 15.70 9.20
C CYS A 174 -0.13 16.29 10.39
N GLY A 175 -0.67 15.44 11.28
CA GLY A 175 -1.40 15.83 12.47
C GLY A 175 -0.56 15.68 13.73
N PHE A 176 -0.55 16.73 14.56
CA PHE A 176 0.36 16.86 15.69
C PHE A 176 -0.34 16.84 17.05
N THR A 177 0.47 16.62 18.10
CA THR A 177 0.01 16.60 19.49
C THR A 177 -0.45 17.95 20.01
N ASP A 178 -0.06 19.04 19.37
CA ASP A 178 -0.48 20.42 19.70
C ASP A 178 -1.83 20.82 19.07
N GLY A 179 -2.47 19.92 18.31
CA GLY A 179 -3.73 20.18 17.63
C GLY A 179 -3.57 20.90 16.29
N THR A 180 -2.34 20.97 15.76
CA THR A 180 -2.09 21.48 14.42
C THR A 180 -2.10 20.39 13.37
N VAL A 181 -2.55 20.73 12.15
CA VAL A 181 -2.37 19.94 10.95
C VAL A 181 -1.53 20.73 9.98
N ARG A 182 -0.41 20.16 9.55
CA ARG A 182 0.49 20.80 8.59
C ARG A 182 0.41 20.08 7.25
N LEU A 183 0.28 20.85 6.21
CA LEU A 183 0.13 20.38 4.84
C LEU A 183 1.41 20.66 4.07
N PHE A 184 1.95 19.62 3.43
CA PHE A 184 3.12 19.69 2.57
C PHE A 184 2.73 19.34 1.14
N HIS A 185 3.22 20.09 0.17
CA HIS A 185 3.05 19.76 -1.24
C HIS A 185 4.04 18.66 -1.63
N LEU A 186 3.57 17.57 -2.23
CA LEU A 186 4.38 16.38 -2.50
C LEU A 186 5.49 16.60 -3.54
N ASP A 187 5.19 17.31 -4.63
CA ASP A 187 6.16 17.53 -5.69
C ASP A 187 7.27 18.51 -5.29
N THR A 188 6.91 19.62 -4.63
CA THR A 188 7.87 20.62 -4.17
C THR A 188 8.51 20.31 -2.83
N ARG A 189 7.86 19.42 -2.03
CA ARG A 189 8.29 19.02 -0.68
C ARG A 189 8.33 20.18 0.32
N VAL A 190 7.61 21.25 0.02
CA VAL A 190 7.57 22.48 0.83
C VAL A 190 6.32 22.47 1.70
N HIS A 191 6.46 22.99 2.93
CA HIS A 191 5.32 23.28 3.79
C HIS A 191 4.41 24.30 3.11
N PHE A 192 3.15 23.90 2.90
CA PHE A 192 2.17 24.73 2.20
C PHE A 192 1.32 25.55 3.15
N ARG A 193 0.76 24.92 4.21
CA ARG A 193 -0.15 25.57 5.15
C ARG A 193 -0.24 24.85 6.49
N THR A 194 -0.54 25.61 7.55
CA THR A 194 -0.86 25.08 8.88
C THR A 194 -2.29 25.41 9.26
N TYR A 195 -3.06 24.39 9.65
CA TYR A 195 -4.40 24.52 10.21
C TYR A 195 -4.33 24.28 11.73
N ARG A 196 -5.17 24.97 12.50
CA ARG A 196 -5.15 24.89 13.96
C ARG A 196 -6.53 24.56 14.49
N SER A 197 -6.59 23.70 15.51
CA SER A 197 -7.80 23.51 16.30
C SER A 197 -8.07 24.76 17.15
N HIS A 198 -9.35 25.04 17.44
CA HIS A 198 -9.69 26.15 18.32
C HIS A 198 -9.19 25.91 19.74
N GLN A 199 -8.85 26.99 20.42
CA GLN A 199 -8.47 26.91 21.84
C GLN A 199 -9.76 26.74 22.67
N ALA A 200 -10.13 25.49 22.95
CA ALA A 200 -11.20 25.18 23.91
C ALA A 200 -10.64 24.85 25.29
N ASN A 201 -11.52 24.75 26.30
CA ASN A 201 -11.15 24.31 27.63
C ASN A 201 -10.36 23.01 27.63
N ARG A 202 -9.19 22.99 28.21
CA ARG A 202 -8.26 21.86 28.15
C ARG A 202 -8.64 20.81 29.19
N LEU A 203 -8.97 19.61 28.73
CA LEU A 203 -9.19 18.44 29.58
C LEU A 203 -7.89 17.73 29.96
N GLY A 204 -6.75 18.20 29.39
CA GLY A 204 -5.41 17.67 29.60
C GLY A 204 -4.46 18.21 28.52
N PRO A 205 -3.14 18.04 28.67
CA PRO A 205 -2.14 18.61 27.76
C PRO A 205 -2.29 18.10 26.32
N PHE A 206 -2.79 16.88 26.14
CA PHE A 206 -2.96 16.26 24.83
C PHE A 206 -4.41 16.25 24.31
N ALA A 207 -5.36 16.86 25.02
CA ALA A 207 -6.79 16.85 24.61
C ALA A 207 -7.01 17.33 23.17
N ARG A 208 -6.20 18.28 22.68
CA ARG A 208 -6.23 18.81 21.32
C ARG A 208 -5.41 18.01 20.31
N SER A 209 -4.68 16.96 20.74
CA SER A 209 -3.88 16.16 19.83
C SER A 209 -4.75 15.62 18.70
N VAL A 210 -4.24 15.71 17.45
CA VAL A 210 -4.96 15.23 16.29
C VAL A 210 -5.08 13.70 16.37
N SER A 211 -6.30 13.19 16.29
CA SER A 211 -6.62 11.75 16.32
C SER A 211 -6.75 11.13 14.94
N GLY A 212 -6.95 11.95 13.90
CA GLY A 212 -6.96 11.47 12.52
C GLY A 212 -7.26 12.60 11.53
N ILE A 213 -6.94 12.34 10.27
CA ILE A 213 -7.07 13.29 9.16
C ILE A 213 -7.67 12.57 7.95
N VAL A 214 -8.57 13.25 7.26
CA VAL A 214 -9.18 12.82 5.99
C VAL A 214 -8.99 13.92 4.97
N ILE A 215 -8.49 13.57 3.79
CA ILE A 215 -8.45 14.46 2.63
C ILE A 215 -9.30 13.82 1.53
N ALA A 216 -10.35 14.50 1.10
CA ALA A 216 -11.23 14.06 0.02
C ALA A 216 -11.86 15.28 -0.65
N ASP A 217 -12.00 15.26 -1.97
CA ASP A 217 -12.71 16.26 -2.76
C ASP A 217 -12.32 17.70 -2.39
N ASN A 218 -11.01 17.95 -2.30
CA ASN A 218 -10.44 19.25 -1.95
C ASN A 218 -10.81 19.77 -0.54
N ARG A 219 -11.32 18.87 0.33
CA ARG A 219 -11.62 19.13 1.73
C ARG A 219 -10.60 18.43 2.63
N LEU A 220 -10.11 19.16 3.60
CA LEU A 220 -9.33 18.62 4.71
C LEU A 220 -10.24 18.55 5.93
N VAL A 221 -10.37 17.37 6.50
CA VAL A 221 -11.10 17.11 7.75
C VAL A 221 -10.16 16.54 8.76
N PHE A 222 -10.13 17.05 9.96
CA PHE A 222 -9.35 16.46 11.05
C PHE A 222 -10.11 16.48 12.37
N ALA A 223 -9.81 15.55 13.20
CA ALA A 223 -10.42 15.41 14.51
C ALA A 223 -9.37 15.39 15.63
N THR A 224 -9.79 15.76 16.84
CA THR A 224 -8.93 15.85 18.02
C THR A 224 -9.41 14.89 19.11
N LEU A 225 -8.55 14.54 20.07
CA LEU A 225 -8.86 13.58 21.14
C LEU A 225 -10.07 14.00 21.99
N ASP A 226 -10.34 15.29 22.12
CA ASP A 226 -11.55 15.81 22.79
C ASP A 226 -12.84 15.63 21.98
N GLY A 227 -12.74 15.08 20.77
CA GLY A 227 -13.88 14.75 19.91
C GLY A 227 -14.35 15.90 19.02
N ASP A 228 -13.64 17.02 18.99
CA ASP A 228 -13.90 18.09 18.02
C ASP A 228 -13.55 17.61 16.61
N ILE A 229 -14.40 17.94 15.63
CA ILE A 229 -14.15 17.70 14.19
C ILE A 229 -14.11 19.03 13.47
N TYR A 230 -13.06 19.24 12.70
CA TYR A 230 -12.79 20.45 11.95
C TYR A 230 -12.80 20.17 10.45
N VAL A 231 -13.34 21.10 9.68
CA VAL A 231 -13.42 21.05 8.21
C VAL A 231 -12.87 22.34 7.63
N THR A 232 -12.07 22.20 6.58
CA THR A 232 -11.56 23.33 5.79
C THR A 232 -11.46 22.94 4.32
N HIS A 233 -11.52 23.93 3.42
CA HIS A 233 -11.29 23.72 1.99
C HIS A 233 -9.84 24.09 1.64
N LEU A 234 -9.20 23.26 0.84
CA LEU A 234 -7.79 23.46 0.48
C LEU A 234 -7.59 24.65 -0.46
N ASP A 235 -8.58 24.97 -1.30
CA ASP A 235 -8.53 26.09 -2.25
C ASP A 235 -8.75 27.46 -1.60
N GLU A 236 -9.30 27.50 -0.39
CA GLU A 236 -9.57 28.79 0.26
C GLU A 236 -8.27 29.51 0.64
N PRO A 237 -8.02 30.74 0.13
CA PRO A 237 -6.75 31.44 0.39
C PRO A 237 -6.50 31.69 1.88
N ASN A 238 -7.55 31.95 2.66
CA ASN A 238 -7.45 32.23 4.08
C ASN A 238 -7.52 31.00 4.99
N GLY A 239 -7.81 29.80 4.43
CA GLY A 239 -7.78 28.53 5.14
C GLY A 239 -8.61 28.53 6.42
N HIS A 240 -9.81 29.14 6.42
CA HIS A 240 -10.67 29.16 7.59
C HIS A 240 -11.06 27.75 7.98
N THR A 241 -10.66 27.36 9.19
CA THR A 241 -11.04 26.08 9.78
C THR A 241 -12.36 26.25 10.51
N ARG A 242 -13.41 25.59 10.02
CA ARG A 242 -14.71 25.55 10.67
C ARG A 242 -14.78 24.32 11.58
N ARG A 243 -15.30 24.50 12.79
CA ARG A 243 -15.61 23.38 13.67
C ARG A 243 -16.99 22.81 13.28
N ALA A 244 -16.97 21.65 12.62
CA ALA A 244 -18.19 20.95 12.19
C ALA A 244 -18.91 20.29 13.37
N ARG A 245 -18.15 19.81 14.36
CA ARG A 245 -18.67 19.20 15.58
C ARG A 245 -17.89 19.68 16.78
N VAL A 246 -18.62 19.91 17.86
CA VAL A 246 -18.06 20.09 19.21
C VAL A 246 -18.03 18.73 19.90
N GLY A 247 -16.85 18.31 20.35
CA GLY A 247 -16.69 17.10 21.12
C GLY A 247 -17.26 17.23 22.52
N ASP A 248 -17.69 16.09 23.05
CA ASP A 248 -18.17 15.97 24.43
C ASP A 248 -17.53 14.74 25.06
N VAL A 249 -16.38 14.94 25.66
CA VAL A 249 -15.60 13.86 26.27
C VAL A 249 -16.40 13.16 27.40
N VAL A 250 -17.24 13.92 28.12
CA VAL A 250 -18.02 13.37 29.24
C VAL A 250 -19.10 12.41 28.75
N ASN A 251 -19.79 12.74 27.66
CA ASN A 251 -20.91 11.95 27.14
C ASN A 251 -20.55 11.06 25.94
N SER A 252 -19.41 11.29 25.27
CA SER A 252 -18.98 10.50 24.10
C SER A 252 -17.69 9.74 24.31
N GLY A 253 -16.89 10.10 25.33
CA GLY A 253 -15.55 9.55 25.54
C GLY A 253 -14.48 10.26 24.73
N VAL A 254 -13.26 9.71 24.73
CA VAL A 254 -12.08 10.23 24.05
C VAL A 254 -12.03 9.66 22.63
N LEU A 255 -11.88 10.52 21.62
CA LEU A 255 -11.77 10.10 20.21
C LEU A 255 -10.34 9.61 19.95
N VAL A 256 -10.11 8.32 20.06
CA VAL A 256 -8.76 7.71 20.00
C VAL A 256 -8.24 7.56 18.58
N GLU A 257 -9.11 7.36 17.60
CA GLU A 257 -8.78 7.27 16.17
C GLU A 257 -9.93 7.82 15.32
N PHE A 258 -9.60 8.55 14.26
CA PHE A 258 -10.56 9.08 13.30
C PHE A 258 -10.11 8.75 11.87
N ALA A 259 -11.02 8.23 11.07
CA ALA A 259 -10.78 7.89 9.68
C ALA A 259 -12.02 8.19 8.83
N GLY A 260 -11.84 8.33 7.53
CA GLY A 260 -12.96 8.51 6.61
C GLY A 260 -12.56 8.27 5.17
N ARG A 261 -13.56 7.96 4.35
CA ARG A 261 -13.41 7.83 2.91
C ARG A 261 -14.75 8.00 2.19
N GLY A 262 -14.74 8.73 1.08
CA GLY A 262 -15.95 9.05 0.34
C GLY A 262 -16.98 9.74 1.23
N ARG A 263 -18.18 9.15 1.31
CA ARG A 263 -19.31 9.67 2.05
C ARG A 263 -19.18 9.54 3.59
N TRP A 264 -18.22 8.81 4.11
CA TRP A 264 -18.24 8.40 5.51
C TRP A 264 -17.08 8.94 6.33
N TRP A 265 -17.38 9.47 7.51
CA TRP A 265 -16.42 9.66 8.59
C TRP A 265 -16.75 8.69 9.72
N VAL A 266 -15.74 8.12 10.33
CA VAL A 266 -15.88 7.17 11.43
C VAL A 266 -14.90 7.55 12.53
N GLY A 267 -15.38 7.56 13.77
CA GLY A 267 -14.59 7.76 14.97
C GLY A 267 -14.62 6.56 15.86
N LEU A 268 -13.47 6.18 16.43
CA LEU A 268 -13.33 5.20 17.49
C LEU A 268 -13.15 5.94 18.81
N PHE A 269 -14.05 5.72 19.75
CA PHE A 269 -14.09 6.39 21.05
C PHE A 269 -13.80 5.41 22.19
N ALA A 270 -13.06 5.87 23.18
CA ALA A 270 -12.81 5.15 24.42
C ALA A 270 -13.39 5.92 25.63
N GLY A 271 -13.81 5.22 26.67
CA GLY A 271 -14.26 5.82 27.91
C GLY A 271 -15.70 5.49 28.31
N LEU A 272 -16.58 5.21 27.35
CA LEU A 272 -18.00 4.97 27.63
C LEU A 272 -18.52 3.73 26.91
N PRO A 273 -19.28 2.86 27.60
CA PRO A 273 -19.95 1.74 26.97
C PRO A 273 -21.00 2.20 25.95
N GLY A 274 -21.14 1.47 24.84
CA GLY A 274 -22.14 1.77 23.81
C GLY A 274 -21.81 2.99 22.92
N GLN A 275 -20.66 3.62 23.09
CA GLN A 275 -20.24 4.83 22.35
C GLN A 275 -18.99 4.62 21.50
N ALA A 276 -18.45 3.40 21.42
CA ALA A 276 -17.13 3.15 20.84
C ALA A 276 -17.04 3.53 19.36
N PHE A 277 -18.12 3.35 18.60
CA PHE A 277 -18.17 3.74 17.20
C PHE A 277 -19.19 4.82 16.97
N GLN A 278 -18.76 5.90 16.34
CA GLN A 278 -19.64 6.95 15.85
C GLN A 278 -19.36 7.15 14.36
N ILE A 279 -20.43 7.17 13.55
CA ILE A 279 -20.37 7.26 12.10
C ILE A 279 -21.15 8.51 11.66
N TRP A 280 -20.53 9.32 10.82
CA TRP A 280 -21.12 10.54 10.24
C TRP A 280 -21.19 10.43 8.73
N ASP A 281 -22.22 10.98 8.15
CA ASP A 281 -22.31 11.28 6.74
C ASP A 281 -21.47 12.54 6.46
N ALA A 282 -20.48 12.42 5.60
CA ALA A 282 -19.53 13.51 5.30
C ALA A 282 -20.15 14.66 4.48
N GLU A 283 -21.28 14.43 3.79
CA GLU A 283 -21.95 15.46 2.98
C GLU A 283 -22.72 16.46 3.84
N ASN A 284 -23.51 15.93 4.78
CA ASN A 284 -24.36 16.74 5.67
C ASN A 284 -23.80 16.88 7.09
N GLU A 285 -22.67 16.20 7.39
CA GLU A 285 -21.96 16.21 8.70
C GLU A 285 -22.83 15.70 9.86
N GLN A 286 -23.88 14.93 9.56
CA GLN A 286 -24.78 14.42 10.57
C GLN A 286 -24.32 13.08 11.10
N LEU A 287 -24.51 12.90 12.40
CA LEU A 287 -24.29 11.62 13.07
C LEU A 287 -25.37 10.64 12.66
N VAL A 288 -24.96 9.51 12.07
CA VAL A 288 -25.85 8.48 11.54
C VAL A 288 -25.95 7.28 12.46
N PHE A 289 -24.86 6.94 13.16
CA PHE A 289 -24.80 5.75 14.00
C PHE A 289 -23.92 5.99 15.23
N ILE A 290 -24.36 5.44 16.36
CA ILE A 290 -23.57 5.30 17.58
C ILE A 290 -23.74 3.87 18.10
N GLY A 291 -22.66 3.20 18.47
CA GLY A 291 -22.74 1.85 19.04
C GLY A 291 -21.39 1.26 19.41
N GLY A 292 -21.43 0.03 19.90
CA GLY A 292 -20.25 -0.73 20.30
C GLY A 292 -19.66 -0.32 21.65
N SER A 293 -18.80 -1.18 22.17
CA SER A 293 -18.08 -0.94 23.43
C SER A 293 -16.64 -1.41 23.31
N LEU A 294 -15.72 -0.69 23.93
CA LEU A 294 -14.35 -1.16 24.17
C LEU A 294 -14.29 -1.91 25.50
N THR A 295 -13.25 -2.70 25.69
CA THR A 295 -13.00 -3.39 26.96
C THR A 295 -12.59 -2.39 28.06
N ASP A 296 -12.83 -2.73 29.33
CA ASP A 296 -12.47 -1.86 30.45
C ASP A 296 -11.01 -1.35 30.44
N PRO A 297 -9.98 -2.20 30.20
CA PRO A 297 -8.60 -1.72 30.11
C PRO A 297 -8.38 -0.69 29.00
N GLU A 298 -8.99 -0.90 27.83
CA GLU A 298 -8.88 0.03 26.70
C GLU A 298 -9.59 1.35 26.99
N THR A 299 -10.72 1.27 27.69
CA THR A 299 -11.48 2.44 28.13
C THR A 299 -10.60 3.34 29.03
N VAL A 300 -9.93 2.74 30.01
CA VAL A 300 -9.03 3.47 30.92
C VAL A 300 -7.83 4.05 30.17
N MET A 301 -7.22 3.27 29.27
CA MET A 301 -6.11 3.72 28.44
C MET A 301 -6.51 4.89 27.55
N GLY A 302 -7.72 4.89 27.00
CA GLY A 302 -8.27 6.02 26.25
C GLY A 302 -8.27 7.32 27.05
N TRP A 303 -8.70 7.30 28.31
CA TRP A 303 -8.68 8.46 29.19
C TRP A 303 -7.26 8.95 29.45
N HIS A 304 -6.28 8.05 29.61
CA HIS A 304 -4.88 8.42 29.81
C HIS A 304 -4.27 9.15 28.60
N MET A 305 -4.78 8.94 27.38
CA MET A 305 -4.31 9.66 26.20
C MET A 305 -4.51 11.19 26.29
N LEU A 306 -5.40 11.68 27.15
CA LEU A 306 -5.57 13.12 27.37
C LEU A 306 -4.43 13.74 28.19
N THR A 307 -3.75 12.95 29.03
CA THR A 307 -2.74 13.39 29.98
C THR A 307 -1.34 12.88 29.66
N GLU A 308 -1.24 11.75 28.97
CA GLU A 308 0.01 11.08 28.64
C GLU A 308 0.12 10.77 27.14
N LEU A 309 1.33 10.80 26.61
CA LEU A 309 1.61 10.41 25.24
C LEU A 309 1.77 8.89 25.18
N ILE A 310 0.67 8.19 25.03
CA ILE A 310 0.61 6.71 24.94
C ILE A 310 0.26 6.25 23.54
N GLU A 311 0.52 4.95 23.26
CA GLU A 311 0.07 4.30 22.02
C GLU A 311 -1.46 4.31 21.93
N PRO A 312 -2.05 4.50 20.75
CA PRO A 312 -3.50 4.41 20.54
C PRO A 312 -4.05 3.04 20.97
N VAL A 313 -5.16 3.03 21.68
CA VAL A 313 -5.85 1.81 22.18
C VAL A 313 -6.52 1.00 21.09
N GLY A 314 -6.67 1.55 19.90
CA GLY A 314 -7.26 0.88 18.76
C GLY A 314 -6.83 1.51 17.45
N ARG A 315 -7.16 0.84 16.36
CA ARG A 315 -6.93 1.31 14.99
C ARG A 315 -8.23 1.24 14.20
N LEU A 316 -8.42 2.21 13.33
CA LEU A 316 -9.61 2.33 12.50
C LEU A 316 -9.23 2.76 11.10
N ARG A 317 -9.77 2.10 10.08
CA ARG A 317 -9.66 2.50 8.67
C ARG A 317 -10.97 2.28 7.94
N VAL A 318 -11.17 3.05 6.87
CA VAL A 318 -12.35 2.95 6.01
C VAL A 318 -11.91 2.61 4.58
N THR A 319 -12.52 1.57 4.01
CA THR A 319 -12.25 1.13 2.63
C THR A 319 -13.05 1.96 1.60
N ASN A 320 -12.66 1.89 0.33
CA ASN A 320 -13.42 2.50 -0.78
C ASN A 320 -14.83 1.91 -0.95
N GLN A 321 -15.06 0.69 -0.46
CA GLN A 321 -16.36 0.00 -0.55
C GLN A 321 -17.32 0.42 0.56
N GLY A 322 -16.94 1.33 1.44
CA GLY A 322 -17.76 1.74 2.58
C GLY A 322 -17.76 0.73 3.71
N LEU A 323 -16.67 -0.01 3.89
CA LEU A 323 -16.46 -0.86 5.04
C LEU A 323 -15.51 -0.18 6.04
N ALA A 324 -15.92 -0.08 7.29
CA ALA A 324 -15.03 0.32 8.38
C ALA A 324 -14.41 -0.94 9.02
N VAL A 325 -13.10 -0.95 9.09
CA VAL A 325 -12.32 -2.00 9.78
C VAL A 325 -11.72 -1.38 11.02
N ALA A 326 -12.05 -1.93 12.16
CA ALA A 326 -11.50 -1.52 13.43
C ALA A 326 -10.86 -2.69 14.17
N CYS A 327 -9.76 -2.42 14.84
CA CYS A 327 -9.04 -3.40 15.63
C CYS A 327 -8.70 -2.79 16.98
N THR A 328 -9.08 -3.49 18.04
CA THR A 328 -8.71 -3.21 19.43
C THR A 328 -7.76 -4.30 19.94
N SER A 329 -7.44 -4.33 21.22
CA SER A 329 -6.57 -5.37 21.79
C SER A 329 -7.25 -6.76 21.78
N SER A 330 -8.57 -6.82 21.78
CA SER A 330 -9.33 -8.08 21.90
C SER A 330 -10.14 -8.44 20.66
N GLN A 331 -10.46 -7.47 19.83
CA GLN A 331 -11.42 -7.62 18.72
C GLN A 331 -10.89 -7.03 17.42
N LEU A 332 -11.21 -7.69 16.32
CA LEU A 332 -11.18 -7.15 14.97
C LEU A 332 -12.60 -7.16 14.44
N ILE A 333 -13.13 -6.03 14.07
CA ILE A 333 -14.49 -5.89 13.56
C ILE A 333 -14.51 -5.27 12.17
N VAL A 334 -15.49 -5.69 11.38
CA VAL A 334 -15.81 -5.09 10.09
C VAL A 334 -17.26 -4.66 10.10
N PHE A 335 -17.50 -3.40 9.84
CA PHE A 335 -18.80 -2.78 9.84
C PHE A 335 -19.11 -2.22 8.45
N ASP A 336 -20.28 -2.56 7.89
CA ASP A 336 -20.75 -1.98 6.64
C ASP A 336 -21.44 -0.65 6.94
N LEU A 337 -20.86 0.43 6.45
CA LEU A 337 -21.34 1.79 6.66
C LEU A 337 -22.60 2.09 5.88
N ASN A 338 -22.85 1.40 4.76
CA ASN A 338 -24.01 1.63 3.92
C ASN A 338 -25.27 0.97 4.53
N SER A 339 -25.14 -0.26 5.01
CA SER A 339 -26.23 -0.97 5.69
C SER A 339 -26.28 -0.70 7.19
N GLN A 340 -25.26 -0.05 7.76
CA GLN A 340 -25.10 0.21 9.19
C GLN A 340 -25.14 -1.08 10.03
N MET A 341 -24.54 -2.15 9.51
CA MET A 341 -24.54 -3.45 10.15
C MET A 341 -23.12 -3.96 10.39
N LEU A 342 -22.95 -4.65 11.51
CA LEU A 342 -21.76 -5.43 11.80
C LEU A 342 -21.74 -6.65 10.87
N LEU A 343 -20.71 -6.75 10.00
CA LEU A 343 -20.54 -7.87 9.09
C LEU A 343 -19.77 -9.01 9.73
N HIS A 344 -18.66 -8.69 10.35
CA HIS A 344 -17.75 -9.68 10.91
C HIS A 344 -17.15 -9.22 12.22
N GLU A 345 -16.97 -10.18 13.11
CA GLU A 345 -16.28 -10.01 14.37
C GLU A 345 -15.33 -11.18 14.61
N LEU A 346 -14.09 -10.89 14.90
CA LEU A 346 -13.07 -11.87 15.23
C LEU A 346 -12.48 -11.53 16.60
N TRP A 347 -12.59 -12.47 17.54
CA TRP A 347 -12.02 -12.34 18.87
C TRP A 347 -10.63 -12.98 18.94
N SER A 348 -9.73 -12.36 19.64
CA SER A 348 -8.46 -12.99 20.00
C SER A 348 -8.65 -13.90 21.21
N THR A 349 -8.29 -15.16 21.05
CA THR A 349 -8.45 -16.17 22.12
C THR A 349 -7.23 -16.29 23.02
N VAL A 350 -6.04 -15.82 22.58
CA VAL A 350 -4.80 -15.93 23.34
C VAL A 350 -3.93 -14.70 23.09
N GLY A 351 -3.69 -13.91 24.14
CA GLY A 351 -2.69 -12.82 24.12
C GLY A 351 -3.10 -11.50 23.48
N GLY A 352 -4.30 -11.41 22.92
CA GLY A 352 -4.84 -10.18 22.32
C GLY A 352 -4.29 -9.85 20.92
N PHE A 353 -4.98 -9.00 20.20
CA PHE A 353 -4.48 -8.33 19.00
C PHE A 353 -3.78 -7.03 19.41
N ILE A 354 -2.50 -7.07 19.64
CA ILE A 354 -1.76 -5.81 19.86
C ILE A 354 -1.33 -5.28 18.50
N VAL A 355 -2.26 -4.61 17.82
CA VAL A 355 -2.03 -4.03 16.49
C VAL A 355 -1.28 -2.72 16.63
N THR A 356 -0.07 -2.68 16.11
CA THR A 356 0.75 -1.47 16.08
C THR A 356 0.35 -0.53 14.95
N SER A 357 -0.03 -1.08 13.81
CA SER A 357 -0.56 -0.29 12.71
C SER A 357 -1.58 -1.07 11.87
N MET A 358 -2.46 -0.33 11.25
CA MET A 358 -3.45 -0.83 10.29
C MET A 358 -3.49 0.11 9.08
N ASP A 359 -3.60 -0.48 7.91
CA ASP A 359 -3.83 0.25 6.66
C ASP A 359 -4.83 -0.49 5.78
N VAL A 360 -5.51 0.23 4.89
CA VAL A 360 -6.51 -0.34 3.99
C VAL A 360 -6.23 0.07 2.56
N ASN A 361 -6.62 -0.80 1.68
CA ASN A 361 -6.71 -0.56 0.26
C ASN A 361 -8.10 -1.08 -0.17
N ASP A 362 -8.57 -0.79 -1.35
CA ASP A 362 -9.92 -1.04 -1.89
C ASP A 362 -10.75 -2.14 -1.21
N GLU A 363 -10.25 -3.37 -1.18
CA GLU A 363 -11.00 -4.54 -0.69
C GLU A 363 -10.34 -5.23 0.52
N ALA A 364 -9.10 -4.88 0.82
CA ALA A 364 -8.32 -5.59 1.82
C ALA A 364 -7.67 -4.64 2.82
N PHE A 365 -7.46 -5.13 4.02
CA PHE A 365 -6.72 -4.43 5.06
C PHE A 365 -5.44 -5.17 5.43
N PHE A 366 -4.48 -4.40 5.90
CA PHE A 366 -3.18 -4.86 6.36
C PHE A 366 -3.02 -4.51 7.83
N ILE A 367 -2.68 -5.47 8.64
CA ILE A 367 -2.38 -5.28 10.07
C ILE A 367 -0.96 -5.75 10.38
N VAL A 368 -0.31 -5.02 11.28
CA VAL A 368 0.98 -5.39 11.85
C VAL A 368 0.81 -5.49 13.36
N GLU A 369 1.11 -6.66 13.89
CA GLU A 369 1.01 -6.95 15.32
C GLU A 369 2.35 -6.69 16.03
N ARG A 370 2.31 -6.38 17.32
CA ARG A 370 3.51 -6.08 18.14
C ARG A 370 4.51 -7.26 18.17
N ASN A 371 4.03 -8.49 18.03
CA ASN A 371 4.87 -9.70 17.96
C ASN A 371 5.64 -9.85 16.64
N GLY A 372 5.39 -8.97 15.67
CA GLY A 372 6.00 -8.97 14.34
C GLY A 372 5.20 -9.72 13.27
N ASP A 373 4.03 -10.26 13.59
CA ASP A 373 3.17 -10.87 12.59
C ASP A 373 2.49 -9.79 11.75
N ALA A 374 2.51 -9.97 10.44
CA ALA A 374 1.95 -9.07 9.46
C ALA A 374 0.96 -9.84 8.59
N LYS A 375 -0.30 -9.38 8.52
CA LYS A 375 -1.41 -10.09 7.90
C LYS A 375 -2.17 -9.19 6.95
N VAL A 376 -2.49 -9.70 5.77
CA VAL A 376 -3.38 -9.06 4.79
C VAL A 376 -4.66 -9.90 4.71
N ARG A 377 -5.81 -9.26 4.90
CA ARG A 377 -7.12 -9.91 4.85
C ARG A 377 -8.08 -9.14 3.97
N LEU A 378 -9.03 -9.86 3.34
CA LEU A 378 -10.18 -9.22 2.69
C LEU A 378 -11.09 -8.60 3.75
N ALA A 379 -11.55 -7.37 3.54
CA ALA A 379 -12.43 -6.69 4.48
C ALA A 379 -13.82 -7.32 4.52
N GLY A 380 -14.37 -7.73 3.37
CA GLY A 380 -15.71 -8.29 3.27
C GLY A 380 -15.88 -9.70 3.82
N THR A 381 -14.80 -10.50 3.95
CA THR A 381 -14.88 -11.92 4.33
C THR A 381 -13.92 -12.32 5.45
N LEU A 382 -13.00 -11.44 5.85
CA LEU A 382 -11.87 -11.72 6.73
C LEU A 382 -10.92 -12.82 6.25
N GLU A 383 -11.05 -13.27 4.99
CA GLU A 383 -10.16 -14.26 4.40
C GLU A 383 -8.70 -13.78 4.44
N LEU A 384 -7.81 -14.66 4.91
CA LEU A 384 -6.37 -14.38 4.96
C LEU A 384 -5.78 -14.51 3.55
N LEU A 385 -5.33 -13.40 2.98
CA LEU A 385 -4.68 -13.36 1.68
C LEU A 385 -3.18 -13.63 1.75
N CYS A 386 -2.52 -13.06 2.77
CA CYS A 386 -1.09 -13.15 2.93
C CYS A 386 -0.72 -13.00 4.41
N GLU A 387 0.27 -13.77 4.85
CA GLU A 387 0.87 -13.65 6.17
C GLU A 387 2.38 -13.76 6.07
N PHE A 388 3.08 -12.92 6.82
CA PHE A 388 4.53 -12.98 6.93
C PHE A 388 4.99 -12.43 8.27
N ARG A 389 6.24 -12.68 8.61
CA ARG A 389 6.80 -12.24 9.88
C ARG A 389 7.87 -11.18 9.66
N THR A 390 7.72 -10.05 10.33
CA THR A 390 8.72 -8.99 10.43
C THR A 390 9.40 -9.03 11.79
N ARG A 391 10.43 -8.21 11.98
CA ARG A 391 11.13 -8.14 13.28
C ARG A 391 10.35 -7.29 14.27
N PRO A 392 10.03 -7.81 15.48
CA PRO A 392 9.32 -7.04 16.51
C PRO A 392 10.28 -6.05 17.21
N LEU A 393 10.65 -4.98 16.52
CA LEU A 393 11.51 -3.92 17.03
C LEU A 393 10.67 -2.67 17.35
N ARG A 394 11.23 -1.74 18.12
CA ARG A 394 10.59 -0.46 18.43
C ARG A 394 10.21 0.30 17.15
N GLY A 395 9.12 1.06 17.23
CA GLY A 395 8.55 1.76 16.06
C GLY A 395 8.10 0.82 14.96
N LEU A 396 7.69 -0.42 15.32
CA LEU A 396 7.13 -1.36 14.36
C LEU A 396 5.79 -0.86 13.85
N MET A 397 5.71 -0.62 12.56
CA MET A 397 4.51 -0.22 11.86
C MET A 397 4.55 -0.66 10.41
N GLY A 398 3.44 -0.51 9.71
CA GLY A 398 3.39 -0.82 8.30
C GLY A 398 2.22 -0.16 7.60
N CYS A 399 2.36 -0.04 6.30
CA CYS A 399 1.33 0.40 5.39
C CYS A 399 1.32 -0.50 4.15
N ARG A 400 0.30 -0.36 3.33
CA ARG A 400 0.09 -1.19 2.16
C ARG A 400 -0.17 -0.35 0.92
N ASN A 401 0.56 -0.67 -0.12
CA ASN A 401 0.29 -0.27 -1.49
C ASN A 401 -0.32 -1.46 -2.25
N MET A 402 -0.80 -1.27 -3.48
CA MET A 402 -1.51 -2.23 -4.34
C MET A 402 -1.05 -3.70 -4.20
N GLY A 403 0.22 -4.02 -4.47
CA GLY A 403 0.78 -5.39 -4.42
C GLY A 403 1.93 -5.54 -3.42
N TYR A 404 2.21 -4.47 -2.66
CA TYR A 404 3.33 -4.42 -1.72
C TYR A 404 2.86 -4.00 -0.34
N ALA A 405 3.48 -4.58 0.68
CA ALA A 405 3.43 -4.06 2.03
C ALA A 405 4.79 -3.45 2.37
N LEU A 406 4.75 -2.39 3.15
CA LEU A 406 5.95 -1.76 3.69
C LEU A 406 5.89 -1.86 5.21
N THR A 407 7.01 -2.20 5.82
CA THR A 407 7.14 -2.23 7.28
C THR A 407 8.34 -1.43 7.72
N CYS A 408 8.16 -0.62 8.76
CA CYS A 408 9.24 0.04 9.48
C CYS A 408 9.44 -0.68 10.82
N ALA A 409 10.66 -1.04 11.14
CA ALA A 409 11.00 -1.67 12.40
C ALA A 409 12.44 -1.35 12.78
N GLY A 410 12.66 -0.74 13.95
CA GLY A 410 13.97 -0.29 14.40
C GLY A 410 14.62 0.70 13.43
N GLY A 411 13.82 1.60 12.86
CA GLY A 411 14.26 2.61 11.90
C GLY A 411 14.65 2.09 10.51
N VAL A 412 14.28 0.85 10.19
CA VAL A 412 14.56 0.25 8.86
C VAL A 412 13.26 -0.05 8.14
N VAL A 413 13.09 0.53 6.96
CA VAL A 413 11.92 0.32 6.10
C VAL A 413 12.20 -0.83 5.13
N ARG A 414 11.28 -1.80 5.08
CA ARG A 414 11.35 -2.98 4.20
C ARG A 414 10.13 -3.05 3.31
N VAL A 415 10.35 -3.42 2.06
CA VAL A 415 9.31 -3.65 1.06
C VAL A 415 9.09 -5.15 0.90
N TRP A 416 7.83 -5.57 1.00
CA TRP A 416 7.40 -6.96 0.89
C TRP A 416 6.46 -7.11 -0.29
N ASP A 417 6.69 -8.12 -1.11
CA ASP A 417 5.76 -8.53 -2.16
C ASP A 417 4.68 -9.43 -1.51
N ILE A 418 3.44 -9.00 -1.60
CA ILE A 418 2.28 -9.70 -1.03
C ILE A 418 1.34 -10.28 -2.09
N GLU A 419 1.65 -10.13 -3.38
CA GLU A 419 0.79 -10.60 -4.48
C GLU A 419 0.68 -12.12 -4.55
N ARG A 420 1.74 -12.83 -4.13
CA ARG A 420 1.82 -14.29 -4.23
C ARG A 420 1.37 -15.04 -2.98
N ARG A 421 0.54 -14.45 -2.15
CA ARG A 421 0.07 -15.02 -0.87
C ARG A 421 1.19 -15.39 0.13
N ARG A 422 2.43 -15.07 -0.19
CA ARG A 422 3.61 -15.24 0.69
C ARG A 422 4.35 -13.92 0.71
N GLY A 423 4.40 -13.27 1.87
CA GLY A 423 5.18 -12.05 2.02
C GLY A 423 6.66 -12.32 1.77
N GLN A 424 7.17 -11.89 0.62
CA GLN A 424 8.58 -12.01 0.29
C GLN A 424 9.24 -10.63 0.36
N GLN A 425 10.24 -10.47 1.23
CA GLN A 425 11.01 -9.24 1.27
C GLN A 425 11.74 -9.04 -0.08
N ARG A 426 11.53 -7.89 -0.70
CA ARG A 426 12.12 -7.52 -2.00
C ARG A 426 13.27 -6.56 -1.86
N SER A 427 13.05 -5.47 -1.13
CA SER A 427 14.06 -4.43 -0.95
C SER A 427 14.06 -3.88 0.47
N VAL A 428 15.10 -3.15 0.78
CA VAL A 428 15.27 -2.38 2.01
C VAL A 428 15.59 -0.97 1.57
N VAL A 429 14.91 -0.02 2.16
CA VAL A 429 15.18 1.40 1.95
C VAL A 429 16.53 1.74 2.60
N ALA A 430 17.36 2.51 1.91
CA ALA A 430 18.75 2.78 2.34
C ALA A 430 18.81 3.68 3.58
N GLU A 431 17.88 4.64 3.67
CA GLU A 431 17.83 5.58 4.77
C GLU A 431 17.35 4.89 6.05
N ARG A 432 18.00 5.24 7.14
CA ARG A 432 17.54 4.91 8.48
C ARG A 432 16.77 6.08 9.06
N VAL A 433 15.62 5.77 9.62
CA VAL A 433 14.74 6.74 10.27
C VAL A 433 14.76 6.54 11.79
N GLY A 434 14.19 7.48 12.52
CA GLY A 434 13.95 7.34 13.96
C GLY A 434 12.93 6.25 14.30
N GLU A 435 12.49 6.21 15.55
CA GLU A 435 11.38 5.36 15.95
C GLU A 435 10.09 5.89 15.35
N GLY A 436 9.46 5.09 14.49
CA GLY A 436 8.26 5.48 13.75
C GLY A 436 7.04 5.66 14.66
N MET A 437 6.27 6.71 14.42
CA MET A 437 5.03 7.06 15.12
C MET A 437 3.80 6.90 14.25
N ALA A 438 3.88 7.26 12.97
CA ALA A 438 2.85 7.03 11.98
C ALA A 438 3.49 6.72 10.62
N MET A 439 2.80 5.90 9.83
CA MET A 439 3.23 5.50 8.49
C MET A 439 2.03 5.45 7.57
N VAL A 440 2.19 5.99 6.37
CA VAL A 440 1.17 5.96 5.33
C VAL A 440 1.83 5.76 3.97
N CYS A 441 1.13 5.12 3.05
CA CYS A 441 1.54 5.06 1.66
C CYS A 441 0.39 5.29 0.69
N SER A 442 0.73 5.86 -0.46
CA SER A 442 -0.08 5.86 -1.67
C SER A 442 0.55 4.93 -2.69
N GLU A 443 0.05 4.94 -3.92
CA GLU A 443 0.68 4.18 -4.99
C GLU A 443 2.08 4.67 -5.34
N ARG A 444 2.37 5.94 -5.08
CA ARG A 444 3.64 6.60 -5.44
C ARG A 444 4.51 6.93 -4.23
N HIS A 445 3.89 7.37 -3.15
CA HIS A 445 4.61 7.95 -2.02
C HIS A 445 4.52 7.06 -0.77
N VAL A 446 5.55 7.10 0.04
CA VAL A 446 5.58 6.54 1.39
C VAL A 446 6.04 7.63 2.35
N ALA A 447 5.31 7.84 3.43
CA ALA A 447 5.69 8.81 4.46
C ALA A 447 5.71 8.16 5.84
N ILE A 448 6.71 8.54 6.65
CA ILE A 448 6.86 8.11 8.04
C ILE A 448 7.17 9.32 8.90
N SER A 449 6.43 9.48 9.98
CA SER A 449 6.79 10.39 11.07
C SER A 449 7.49 9.64 12.19
N CYS A 450 8.47 10.27 12.81
CA CYS A 450 9.28 9.67 13.86
C CYS A 450 9.17 10.46 15.18
N ASN A 451 9.54 9.79 16.28
CA ASN A 451 9.55 10.40 17.62
C ASN A 451 10.61 11.52 17.78
N ASP A 452 11.62 11.54 16.92
CA ASP A 452 12.63 12.60 16.82
C ASP A 452 12.15 13.85 16.06
N ARG A 453 10.86 13.92 15.73
CA ARG A 453 10.17 14.99 14.99
C ARG A 453 10.53 15.06 13.51
N SER A 454 11.28 14.11 12.98
CA SER A 454 11.50 14.00 11.54
C SER A 454 10.28 13.42 10.84
N ILE A 455 10.04 13.88 9.61
CA ILE A 455 9.06 13.30 8.69
C ILE A 455 9.83 12.93 7.42
N HIS A 456 9.80 11.66 7.09
CA HIS A 456 10.51 11.13 5.95
C HIS A 456 9.53 10.83 4.81
N LEU A 457 9.87 11.21 3.61
CA LEU A 457 9.07 11.00 2.38
C LEU A 457 9.93 10.33 1.30
N TRP A 458 9.42 9.24 0.76
CA TRP A 458 9.96 8.55 -0.39
C TRP A 458 8.98 8.62 -1.55
N ASP A 459 9.48 9.01 -2.72
CA ASP A 459 8.74 9.08 -3.98
C ASP A 459 9.27 7.98 -4.92
N PHE A 460 8.45 6.99 -5.23
CA PHE A 460 8.76 5.86 -6.12
C PHE A 460 8.39 6.15 -7.58
N GLY A 461 7.87 7.33 -7.89
CA GLY A 461 7.48 7.75 -9.24
C GLY A 461 8.64 8.24 -10.13
N VAL A 462 9.89 8.08 -9.70
CA VAL A 462 11.11 8.54 -10.39
C VAL A 462 11.56 7.63 -11.53
#